data_9663b07421856297ea9a0482f7d802be
#
_entry.id   9663b07421856297ea9a0482f7d802be
#
_cell.length_a   1.000
_cell.length_b   1.000
_cell.length_c   1.000
_cell.angle_alpha   90.00
_cell.angle_beta   90.00
_cell.angle_gamma   90.00
#
_symmetry.space_group_name_H-M   'P 1'
#
loop_
_entity.id
_entity.type
_entity.pdbx_description
1 polymer ?
#
loop_
_entity_poly.entity_id
_entity_poly.type
_entity_poly.pdbx_seq_one_letter_code
_entity_poly.pdbx_strand_id
1 'polypeptide(L)'
;MIATIDLKNGKLKLTSLMRDMYIDIPGYGYHKFNAAYSYGGVQLEYETIAENFGIKLDGYVEVDMEAFRDVVDLIGGVPMELTEAEAYFLKTAYVNSKHGEKNVKAGENMLTPYQALAYCRIRQDVTGEFGRTDRQRKILISVFNELKGEDVMTLTNICMKALKHVTTDLTEKQIRSLLTSVITMGATEVDQLRIPYEGSYTEGRLSGNGAWVMQVDYEANKKALQYFVFGIGEDPGINDSYGVGNDKFIKGYYPEKTEGISTY
;
A
#
# COMPACT_ATOMS: atom_id res chain seq x y z
N MET A 1 -5.11 2.50 -2.15
CA MET A 1 -4.50 2.95 -0.87
C MET A 1 -4.82 4.41 -0.67
N ILE A 2 -5.14 4.84 0.57
CA ILE A 2 -5.41 6.24 0.90
C ILE A 2 -4.22 6.79 1.68
N ALA A 3 -3.66 7.92 1.24
CA ALA A 3 -2.68 8.68 1.99
C ALA A 3 -3.38 9.90 2.61
N THR A 4 -3.21 10.10 3.91
CA THR A 4 -3.82 11.20 4.65
C THR A 4 -2.75 12.09 5.26
N ILE A 5 -2.86 13.40 5.03
CA ILE A 5 -2.03 14.42 5.67
C ILE A 5 -2.88 15.07 6.76
N ASP A 6 -2.66 14.68 7.99
CA ASP A 6 -3.38 15.20 9.16
C ASP A 6 -2.66 16.43 9.70
N LEU A 7 -2.97 17.58 9.13
CA LEU A 7 -2.34 18.86 9.50
C LEU A 7 -2.62 19.27 10.94
N LYS A 8 -3.76 18.83 11.49
CA LYS A 8 -4.16 19.18 12.87
C LYS A 8 -3.27 18.49 13.91
N ASN A 9 -2.94 17.24 13.65
CA ASN A 9 -2.18 16.42 14.59
C ASN A 9 -0.71 16.22 14.18
N GLY A 10 -0.29 16.77 13.04
CA GLY A 10 1.07 16.64 12.54
C GLY A 10 1.42 15.22 12.10
N LYS A 11 0.47 14.47 11.53
CA LYS A 11 0.62 13.05 11.22
C LYS A 11 0.43 12.74 9.75
N LEU A 12 1.21 11.81 9.25
CA LEU A 12 0.96 11.12 8.00
C LEU A 12 0.32 9.76 8.29
N LYS A 13 -0.67 9.37 7.47
CA LYS A 13 -1.37 8.11 7.65
C LYS A 13 -1.52 7.41 6.30
N LEU A 14 -1.31 6.09 6.27
CA LEU A 14 -1.54 5.25 5.10
C LEU A 14 -2.61 4.20 5.42
N THR A 15 -3.68 4.18 4.61
CA THR A 15 -4.70 3.14 4.70
C THR A 15 -4.69 2.26 3.47
N SER A 16 -4.50 0.96 3.64
CA SER A 16 -4.71 -0.02 2.58
C SER A 16 -6.17 -0.46 2.54
N LEU A 17 -6.84 -0.29 1.40
CA LEU A 17 -8.15 -0.88 1.13
C LEU A 17 -7.93 -2.20 0.39
N MET A 18 -8.40 -3.32 0.99
CA MET A 18 -8.22 -4.63 0.39
C MET A 18 -9.10 -4.77 -0.86
N ARG A 19 -8.47 -5.15 -1.97
CA ARG A 19 -9.12 -5.23 -3.29
C ARG A 19 -10.24 -6.26 -3.38
N ASP A 20 -10.21 -7.27 -2.52
CA ASP A 20 -11.16 -8.40 -2.54
C ASP A 20 -12.33 -8.22 -1.56
N MET A 21 -12.46 -7.03 -0.93
CA MET A 21 -13.65 -6.67 -0.16
C MET A 21 -14.89 -6.73 -1.04
N TYR A 22 -15.93 -7.42 -0.59
CA TYR A 22 -17.21 -7.52 -1.28
C TYR A 22 -18.11 -6.40 -0.79
N ILE A 23 -18.20 -5.35 -1.60
CA ILE A 23 -18.85 -4.09 -1.24
C ILE A 23 -19.80 -3.62 -2.33
N ASP A 24 -20.70 -2.71 -2.01
CA ASP A 24 -21.63 -2.12 -2.97
C ASP A 24 -20.90 -1.09 -3.83
N ILE A 25 -20.96 -1.29 -5.16
CA ILE A 25 -20.41 -0.36 -6.15
C ILE A 25 -21.59 0.40 -6.78
N PRO A 26 -21.64 1.73 -6.68
CA PRO A 26 -22.71 2.55 -7.21
C PRO A 26 -23.09 2.19 -8.65
N GLY A 27 -24.36 1.84 -8.86
CA GLY A 27 -24.88 1.44 -10.17
C GLY A 27 -24.55 0.00 -10.62
N TYR A 28 -23.76 -0.75 -9.87
CA TYR A 28 -23.35 -2.12 -10.20
C TYR A 28 -23.72 -3.15 -9.15
N GLY A 29 -24.05 -2.70 -7.91
CA GLY A 29 -24.32 -3.58 -6.79
C GLY A 29 -23.06 -4.20 -6.19
N TYR A 30 -23.22 -5.34 -5.48
CA TYR A 30 -22.14 -5.96 -4.73
C TYR A 30 -21.12 -6.66 -5.61
N HIS A 31 -19.90 -6.16 -5.60
CA HIS A 31 -18.73 -6.70 -6.30
C HIS A 31 -17.46 -6.61 -5.43
N LYS A 32 -16.35 -7.19 -5.90
CA LYS A 32 -15.06 -6.92 -5.31
C LYS A 32 -14.69 -5.45 -5.50
N PHE A 33 -14.12 -4.80 -4.48
CA PHE A 33 -13.74 -3.39 -4.50
C PHE A 33 -12.93 -2.99 -5.74
N ASN A 34 -11.98 -3.84 -6.16
CA ASN A 34 -11.16 -3.55 -7.34
C ASN A 34 -11.95 -3.49 -8.66
N ALA A 35 -13.19 -3.97 -8.69
CA ALA A 35 -14.04 -3.87 -9.88
C ALA A 35 -14.51 -2.43 -10.12
N ALA A 36 -14.60 -1.60 -9.08
CA ALA A 36 -14.99 -0.19 -9.22
C ALA A 36 -14.10 0.55 -10.21
N TYR A 37 -12.78 0.44 -10.05
CA TYR A 37 -11.84 1.03 -11.00
C TYR A 37 -11.97 0.45 -12.42
N SER A 38 -12.19 -0.85 -12.54
CA SER A 38 -12.35 -1.51 -13.84
C SER A 38 -13.63 -1.10 -14.58
N TYR A 39 -14.70 -0.76 -13.85
CA TYR A 39 -16.01 -0.40 -14.42
C TYR A 39 -16.12 1.08 -14.76
N GLY A 40 -15.58 1.97 -13.94
CA GLY A 40 -15.75 3.41 -14.07
C GLY A 40 -14.53 4.25 -13.72
N GLY A 41 -13.34 3.64 -13.69
CA GLY A 41 -12.08 4.35 -13.41
C GLY A 41 -12.06 4.95 -12.01
N VAL A 42 -11.22 5.97 -11.84
CA VAL A 42 -11.01 6.67 -10.58
C VAL A 42 -12.31 7.27 -10.04
N GLN A 43 -13.17 7.80 -10.90
CA GLN A 43 -14.41 8.44 -10.48
C GLN A 43 -15.33 7.48 -9.74
N LEU A 44 -15.55 6.29 -10.30
CA LEU A 44 -16.39 5.28 -9.65
C LEU A 44 -15.73 4.70 -8.39
N GLU A 45 -14.41 4.61 -8.36
CA GLU A 45 -13.68 4.22 -7.14
C GLU A 45 -13.87 5.26 -6.03
N TYR A 46 -13.84 6.56 -6.33
CA TYR A 46 -14.12 7.64 -5.40
C TYR A 46 -15.54 7.57 -4.85
N GLU A 47 -16.53 7.40 -5.72
CA GLU A 47 -17.93 7.25 -5.33
C GLU A 47 -18.12 6.02 -4.44
N THR A 48 -17.49 4.90 -4.80
CA THR A 48 -17.53 3.67 -4.00
C THR A 48 -16.93 3.88 -2.60
N ILE A 49 -15.80 4.58 -2.49
CA ILE A 49 -15.17 4.90 -1.19
C ILE A 49 -16.08 5.84 -0.39
N ALA A 50 -16.63 6.87 -1.03
CA ALA A 50 -17.48 7.84 -0.36
C ALA A 50 -18.76 7.20 0.18
N GLU A 51 -19.44 6.35 -0.58
CA GLU A 51 -20.69 5.70 -0.18
C GLU A 51 -20.47 4.66 0.91
N ASN A 52 -19.45 3.80 0.77
CA ASN A 52 -19.23 2.72 1.74
C ASN A 52 -18.58 3.20 3.04
N PHE A 53 -17.65 4.16 2.97
CA PHE A 53 -16.85 4.58 4.12
C PHE A 53 -17.12 6.00 4.59
N GLY A 54 -17.88 6.81 3.83
CA GLY A 54 -18.15 8.20 4.18
C GLY A 54 -16.93 9.11 4.11
N ILE A 55 -15.95 8.77 3.28
CA ILE A 55 -14.72 9.55 3.08
C ILE A 55 -14.73 10.14 1.68
N LYS A 56 -14.53 11.46 1.60
CA LYS A 56 -14.31 12.17 0.35
C LYS A 56 -12.81 12.39 0.14
N LEU A 57 -12.32 12.01 -1.01
CA LEU A 57 -10.91 12.17 -1.38
C LEU A 57 -10.69 13.48 -2.14
N ASP A 58 -9.52 14.10 -1.92
CA ASP A 58 -9.15 15.40 -2.50
C ASP A 58 -8.42 15.29 -3.84
N GLY A 59 -7.89 14.11 -4.16
CA GLY A 59 -7.16 13.84 -5.40
C GLY A 59 -6.60 12.44 -5.45
N TYR A 60 -6.01 12.05 -6.57
CA TYR A 60 -5.38 10.75 -6.74
C TYR A 60 -3.99 10.85 -7.38
N VAL A 61 -3.22 9.80 -7.18
CA VAL A 61 -1.97 9.54 -7.90
C VAL A 61 -2.01 8.09 -8.37
N GLU A 62 -2.00 7.90 -9.68
CA GLU A 62 -1.92 6.58 -10.30
C GLU A 62 -0.50 6.33 -10.78
N VAL A 63 0.04 5.18 -10.37
CA VAL A 63 1.41 4.77 -10.65
C VAL A 63 1.36 3.39 -11.30
N ASP A 64 1.71 3.30 -12.57
CA ASP A 64 1.91 2.04 -13.24
C ASP A 64 3.29 1.41 -12.91
N MET A 65 3.56 0.24 -13.47
CA MET A 65 4.82 -0.47 -13.18
C MET A 65 6.08 0.22 -13.72
N GLU A 66 5.94 0.95 -14.81
CA GLU A 66 7.04 1.71 -15.42
C GLU A 66 7.30 2.97 -14.59
N ALA A 67 6.26 3.74 -14.33
CA ALA A 67 6.31 4.91 -13.46
C ALA A 67 6.88 4.60 -12.08
N PHE A 68 6.48 3.48 -11.47
CA PHE A 68 7.03 3.04 -10.19
C PHE A 68 8.56 2.86 -10.26
N ARG A 69 9.06 2.18 -11.30
CA ARG A 69 10.51 1.98 -11.47
C ARG A 69 11.24 3.30 -11.69
N ASP A 70 10.68 4.18 -12.51
CA ASP A 70 11.27 5.48 -12.79
C ASP A 70 11.37 6.35 -11.55
N VAL A 71 10.33 6.34 -10.69
CA VAL A 71 10.37 7.05 -9.41
C VAL A 71 11.42 6.45 -8.46
N VAL A 72 11.51 5.11 -8.37
CA VAL A 72 12.53 4.45 -7.55
C VAL A 72 13.93 4.72 -8.07
N ASP A 73 14.14 4.76 -9.37
CA ASP A 73 15.44 5.12 -9.99
C ASP A 73 15.82 6.57 -9.68
N LEU A 74 14.84 7.47 -9.72
CA LEU A 74 15.03 8.90 -9.45
C LEU A 74 15.58 9.18 -8.04
N ILE A 75 15.17 8.36 -7.06
CA ILE A 75 15.64 8.47 -5.67
C ILE A 75 16.85 7.59 -5.35
N GLY A 76 17.39 6.87 -6.36
CA GLY A 76 18.60 6.04 -6.20
C GLY A 76 18.36 4.65 -5.58
N GLY A 77 17.12 4.17 -5.54
CA GLY A 77 16.73 2.90 -4.94
C GLY A 77 15.91 3.08 -3.66
N VAL A 78 15.55 1.96 -3.02
CA VAL A 78 14.76 1.97 -1.77
C VAL A 78 15.47 1.12 -0.72
N PRO A 79 15.85 1.70 0.44
CA PRO A 79 16.42 0.93 1.54
C PRO A 79 15.33 0.04 2.15
N MET A 80 15.61 -1.26 2.26
CA MET A 80 14.66 -2.25 2.79
C MET A 80 15.36 -3.30 3.63
N GLU A 81 14.77 -3.61 4.77
CA GLU A 81 15.12 -4.77 5.55
C GLU A 81 14.30 -5.98 5.07
N LEU A 82 14.97 -6.99 4.54
CA LEU A 82 14.34 -8.19 3.98
C LEU A 82 14.42 -9.35 4.97
N THR A 83 13.33 -10.09 5.07
CA THR A 83 13.35 -11.42 5.69
C THR A 83 14.08 -12.43 4.80
N GLU A 84 14.47 -13.59 5.35
CA GLU A 84 15.09 -14.67 4.58
C GLU A 84 14.19 -15.14 3.43
N ALA A 85 12.88 -15.24 3.67
CA ALA A 85 11.92 -15.63 2.65
C ALA A 85 11.80 -14.59 1.53
N GLU A 86 11.70 -13.31 1.87
CA GLU A 86 11.62 -12.24 0.87
C GLU A 86 12.88 -12.17 0.02
N ALA A 87 14.06 -12.29 0.65
CA ALA A 87 15.33 -12.36 -0.07
C ALA A 87 15.39 -13.60 -0.99
N TYR A 88 14.90 -14.75 -0.52
CA TYR A 88 14.82 -15.96 -1.33
C TYR A 88 13.89 -15.78 -2.54
N PHE A 89 12.69 -15.19 -2.35
CA PHE A 89 11.77 -14.89 -3.44
C PHE A 89 12.37 -13.94 -4.47
N LEU A 90 13.02 -12.87 -4.02
CA LEU A 90 13.66 -11.94 -4.93
C LEU A 90 14.79 -12.59 -5.73
N LYS A 91 15.53 -13.54 -5.14
CA LYS A 91 16.59 -14.30 -5.83
C LYS A 91 16.06 -15.29 -6.86
N THR A 92 14.92 -15.90 -6.62
CA THR A 92 14.48 -17.08 -7.37
C THR A 92 13.34 -16.80 -8.34
N ALA A 93 12.34 -16.03 -7.94
CA ALA A 93 11.08 -15.90 -8.68
C ALA A 93 11.04 -14.72 -9.65
N TYR A 94 11.79 -13.65 -9.38
CA TYR A 94 11.63 -12.39 -10.12
C TYR A 94 12.89 -11.88 -10.81
N VAL A 95 14.00 -12.51 -10.59
CA VAL A 95 15.25 -12.10 -11.25
C VAL A 95 15.34 -12.77 -12.59
N ASN A 96 14.68 -12.18 -13.57
CA ASN A 96 15.01 -12.46 -14.96
C ASN A 96 16.44 -11.99 -15.19
N SER A 97 17.29 -12.84 -15.71
CA SER A 97 18.74 -12.65 -15.88
C SER A 97 19.18 -11.37 -16.61
N LYS A 98 18.23 -10.59 -17.14
CA LYS A 98 18.47 -9.31 -17.81
C LYS A 98 18.44 -8.08 -16.90
N HIS A 99 17.82 -8.13 -15.70
CA HIS A 99 17.50 -6.93 -14.93
C HIS A 99 17.78 -7.03 -13.43
N GLY A 100 18.32 -8.11 -12.93
CA GLY A 100 18.51 -8.28 -11.51
C GLY A 100 19.85 -8.85 -11.12
N GLU A 101 20.61 -8.06 -10.40
CA GLU A 101 21.68 -8.60 -9.59
C GLU A 101 21.04 -9.46 -8.49
N LYS A 102 21.43 -10.74 -8.43
CA LYS A 102 20.96 -11.69 -7.40
C LYS A 102 21.59 -11.44 -6.03
N ASN A 103 21.99 -10.21 -5.75
CA ASN A 103 22.80 -9.87 -4.59
C ASN A 103 21.99 -9.47 -3.35
N VAL A 104 20.67 -9.59 -3.39
CA VAL A 104 19.83 -9.37 -2.20
C VAL A 104 20.07 -10.45 -1.15
N LYS A 105 20.02 -10.06 0.12
CA LYS A 105 20.21 -10.94 1.29
C LYS A 105 19.15 -10.64 2.37
N ALA A 106 19.00 -11.51 3.34
CA ALA A 106 18.28 -11.18 4.55
C ALA A 106 18.96 -10.02 5.29
N GLY A 107 18.18 -9.15 5.92
CA GLY A 107 18.64 -7.91 6.53
C GLY A 107 18.62 -6.74 5.55
N GLU A 108 19.46 -5.75 5.78
CA GLU A 108 19.49 -4.48 5.05
C GLU A 108 19.94 -4.64 3.59
N ASN A 109 19.20 -4.01 2.69
CA ASN A 109 19.44 -3.93 1.25
C ASN A 109 19.05 -2.56 0.72
N MET A 110 19.71 -2.12 -0.34
CA MET A 110 19.24 -1.05 -1.22
C MET A 110 18.60 -1.71 -2.45
N LEU A 111 17.28 -1.70 -2.54
CA LEU A 111 16.57 -2.34 -3.65
C LEU A 111 16.63 -1.46 -4.90
N THR A 112 17.05 -2.07 -6.00
CA THR A 112 16.96 -1.44 -7.33
C THR A 112 15.47 -1.29 -7.75
N PRO A 113 15.14 -0.47 -8.78
CA PRO A 113 13.77 -0.32 -9.27
C PRO A 113 13.05 -1.64 -9.57
N TYR A 114 13.76 -2.59 -10.17
CA TYR A 114 13.22 -3.92 -10.48
C TYR A 114 13.01 -4.78 -9.24
N GLN A 115 13.95 -4.74 -8.30
CA GLN A 115 13.82 -5.46 -7.02
C GLN A 115 12.70 -4.90 -6.16
N ALA A 116 12.55 -3.57 -6.07
CA ALA A 116 11.48 -2.92 -5.34
C ALA A 116 10.09 -3.26 -5.94
N LEU A 117 9.97 -3.23 -7.28
CA LEU A 117 8.75 -3.65 -7.96
C LEU A 117 8.43 -5.13 -7.71
N ALA A 118 9.43 -6.00 -7.79
CA ALA A 118 9.27 -7.42 -7.50
C ALA A 118 8.83 -7.65 -6.05
N TYR A 119 9.43 -6.94 -5.09
CA TYR A 119 9.08 -6.99 -3.67
C TYR A 119 7.60 -6.63 -3.43
N CYS A 120 7.10 -5.55 -4.04
CA CYS A 120 5.69 -5.16 -3.99
C CYS A 120 4.73 -6.21 -4.56
N ARG A 121 5.21 -7.16 -5.33
CA ARG A 121 4.41 -8.16 -6.07
C ARG A 121 4.50 -9.57 -5.51
N ILE A 122 5.28 -9.79 -4.46
CA ILE A 122 5.35 -11.10 -3.78
C ILE A 122 3.96 -11.48 -3.28
N ARG A 123 3.47 -12.68 -3.66
CA ARG A 123 2.17 -13.24 -3.26
C ARG A 123 2.26 -14.70 -2.86
N GLN A 124 3.39 -15.34 -3.13
CA GLN A 124 3.56 -16.79 -2.99
C GLN A 124 4.01 -17.20 -1.58
N ASP A 125 4.04 -16.26 -0.66
CA ASP A 125 4.24 -16.53 0.75
C ASP A 125 2.89 -16.79 1.45
N VAL A 126 2.97 -17.28 2.69
CA VAL A 126 1.79 -17.62 3.52
C VAL A 126 0.91 -16.39 3.83
N THR A 127 1.41 -15.18 3.62
CA THR A 127 0.70 -13.93 3.90
C THR A 127 -0.17 -13.45 2.73
N GLY A 128 0.03 -13.99 1.52
CA GLY A 128 -0.79 -13.74 0.33
C GLY A 128 -1.04 -12.26 0.02
N GLU A 129 -2.32 -11.89 -0.12
CA GLU A 129 -2.72 -10.51 -0.43
C GLU A 129 -2.47 -9.53 0.74
N PHE A 130 -2.55 -10.00 1.98
CA PHE A 130 -2.23 -9.18 3.15
C PHE A 130 -0.76 -8.79 3.16
N GLY A 131 0.14 -9.74 2.97
CA GLY A 131 1.57 -9.47 2.88
C GLY A 131 1.92 -8.56 1.69
N ARG A 132 1.23 -8.72 0.56
CA ARG A 132 1.42 -7.83 -0.58
C ARG A 132 1.09 -6.38 -0.24
N THR A 133 -0.05 -6.11 0.38
CA THR A 133 -0.44 -4.74 0.75
C THR A 133 0.47 -4.17 1.84
N ASP A 134 0.96 -5.00 2.75
CA ASP A 134 1.96 -4.60 3.74
C ASP A 134 3.28 -4.18 3.08
N ARG A 135 3.81 -4.98 2.14
CA ARG A 135 5.02 -4.65 1.39
C ARG A 135 4.90 -3.35 0.60
N GLN A 136 3.73 -3.08 0.04
CA GLN A 136 3.47 -1.81 -0.64
C GLN A 136 3.55 -0.62 0.33
N ARG A 137 3.00 -0.73 1.55
CA ARG A 137 3.15 0.31 2.57
C ARG A 137 4.60 0.46 3.02
N LYS A 138 5.30 -0.65 3.25
CA LYS A 138 6.72 -0.64 3.64
C LYS A 138 7.60 0.12 2.65
N ILE A 139 7.39 -0.08 1.35
CA ILE A 139 8.09 0.69 0.31
C ILE A 139 7.80 2.20 0.45
N LEU A 140 6.54 2.60 0.58
CA LEU A 140 6.19 4.02 0.69
C LEU A 140 6.75 4.65 1.96
N ILE A 141 6.74 3.92 3.07
CA ILE A 141 7.32 4.38 4.34
C ILE A 141 8.84 4.49 4.23
N SER A 142 9.48 3.54 3.57
CA SER A 142 10.92 3.58 3.35
C SER A 142 11.31 4.77 2.48
N VAL A 143 10.59 5.03 1.39
CA VAL A 143 10.77 6.23 0.55
C VAL A 143 10.57 7.50 1.37
N PHE A 144 9.53 7.56 2.19
CA PHE A 144 9.31 8.71 3.08
C PHE A 144 10.47 8.90 4.06
N ASN A 145 10.95 7.82 4.68
CA ASN A 145 12.06 7.88 5.64
C ASN A 145 13.37 8.34 5.00
N GLU A 146 13.61 7.95 3.75
CA GLU A 146 14.78 8.40 2.97
C GLU A 146 14.70 9.89 2.67
N LEU A 147 13.51 10.38 2.33
CA LEU A 147 13.31 11.75 1.87
C LEU A 147 13.03 12.76 2.99
N LYS A 148 12.55 12.35 4.16
CA LYS A 148 12.11 13.28 5.22
C LYS A 148 13.19 14.21 5.78
N GLY A 149 14.45 13.89 5.53
CA GLY A 149 15.59 14.74 5.95
C GLY A 149 16.07 15.73 4.89
N GLU A 150 15.52 15.66 3.68
CA GLU A 150 15.94 16.48 2.57
C GLU A 150 15.36 17.91 2.67
N ASP A 151 16.04 18.87 2.07
CA ASP A 151 15.55 20.24 2.00
C ASP A 151 14.36 20.41 1.04
N VAL A 152 13.57 21.48 1.24
CA VAL A 152 12.35 21.77 0.45
C VAL A 152 12.63 21.81 -1.06
N MET A 153 13.78 22.34 -1.48
CA MET A 153 14.11 22.49 -2.90
C MET A 153 14.39 21.12 -3.52
N THR A 154 15.17 20.28 -2.85
CA THR A 154 15.47 18.90 -3.26
C THR A 154 14.19 18.09 -3.36
N LEU A 155 13.33 18.11 -2.34
CA LEU A 155 12.04 17.41 -2.35
C LEU A 155 11.12 17.90 -3.46
N THR A 156 11.05 19.21 -3.66
CA THR A 156 10.26 19.78 -4.77
C THR A 156 10.76 19.30 -6.12
N ASN A 157 12.08 19.30 -6.33
CA ASN A 157 12.66 18.82 -7.59
C ASN A 157 12.40 17.33 -7.84
N ILE A 158 12.50 16.48 -6.80
CA ILE A 158 12.18 15.07 -6.89
C ILE A 158 10.69 14.88 -7.25
N CYS A 159 9.78 15.55 -6.52
CA CYS A 159 8.34 15.47 -6.80
C CYS A 159 8.00 15.93 -8.20
N MET A 160 8.55 17.06 -8.66
CA MET A 160 8.28 17.59 -10.00
C MET A 160 8.81 16.69 -11.12
N LYS A 161 9.91 15.97 -10.88
CA LYS A 161 10.39 14.95 -11.82
C LYS A 161 9.48 13.71 -11.80
N ALA A 162 9.09 13.24 -10.61
CA ALA A 162 8.21 12.08 -10.43
C ALA A 162 6.85 12.28 -11.10
N LEU A 163 6.31 13.51 -11.09
CA LEU A 163 5.04 13.87 -11.74
C LEU A 163 4.99 13.58 -13.25
N LYS A 164 6.14 13.50 -13.91
CA LYS A 164 6.19 13.16 -15.33
C LYS A 164 5.91 11.68 -15.60
N HIS A 165 5.99 10.86 -14.57
CA HIS A 165 5.86 9.41 -14.63
C HIS A 165 4.54 8.90 -14.04
N VAL A 166 3.70 9.76 -13.48
CA VAL A 166 2.44 9.36 -12.82
C VAL A 166 1.25 10.11 -13.41
N THR A 167 0.06 9.55 -13.25
CA THR A 167 -1.21 10.22 -13.60
C THR A 167 -1.86 10.75 -12.34
N THR A 168 -2.29 12.02 -12.36
CA THR A 168 -2.93 12.68 -11.21
C THR A 168 -3.87 13.79 -11.67
N ASP A 169 -4.93 14.05 -10.91
CA ASP A 169 -5.79 15.23 -11.06
C ASP A 169 -5.32 16.44 -10.23
N LEU A 170 -4.27 16.24 -9.41
CA LEU A 170 -3.69 17.31 -8.62
C LEU A 170 -2.87 18.28 -9.50
N THR A 171 -3.11 19.55 -9.36
CA THR A 171 -2.30 20.60 -10.00
C THR A 171 -0.93 20.71 -9.33
N GLU A 172 0.06 21.20 -10.06
CA GLU A 172 1.40 21.50 -9.49
C GLU A 172 1.32 22.37 -8.23
N LYS A 173 0.41 23.35 -8.20
CA LYS A 173 0.21 24.23 -7.04
C LYS A 173 -0.26 23.44 -5.82
N GLN A 174 -1.21 22.53 -6.00
CA GLN A 174 -1.69 21.67 -4.91
C GLN A 174 -0.58 20.75 -4.41
N ILE A 175 0.17 20.12 -5.31
CA ILE A 175 1.28 19.24 -4.94
C ILE A 175 2.35 19.98 -4.17
N ARG A 176 2.76 21.19 -4.62
CA ARG A 176 3.71 22.04 -3.88
C ARG A 176 3.17 22.41 -2.50
N SER A 177 1.87 22.73 -2.40
CA SER A 177 1.23 23.03 -1.12
C SER A 177 1.22 21.84 -0.17
N LEU A 178 0.85 20.66 -0.66
CA LEU A 178 0.87 19.41 0.12
C LEU A 178 2.30 19.08 0.59
N LEU A 179 3.28 19.16 -0.29
CA LEU A 179 4.69 18.95 0.04
C LEU A 179 5.17 19.91 1.13
N THR A 180 4.89 21.21 0.96
CA THR A 180 5.24 22.24 1.97
C THR A 180 4.57 21.94 3.31
N SER A 181 3.31 21.51 3.29
CA SER A 181 2.57 21.14 4.49
C SER A 181 3.22 19.96 5.21
N VAL A 182 3.61 18.89 4.49
CA VAL A 182 4.29 17.73 5.07
C VAL A 182 5.63 18.12 5.71
N ILE A 183 6.42 18.94 5.05
CA ILE A 183 7.71 19.41 5.56
C ILE A 183 7.52 20.29 6.81
N THR A 184 6.60 21.27 6.72
CA THR A 184 6.34 22.21 7.84
C THR A 184 5.76 21.50 9.06
N MET A 185 4.95 20.47 8.83
CA MET A 185 4.36 19.63 9.87
C MET A 185 5.42 18.84 10.64
N GLY A 186 6.57 18.54 10.01
CA GLY A 186 7.66 17.82 10.64
C GLY A 186 7.32 16.38 11.03
N ALA A 187 6.44 15.73 10.26
CA ALA A 187 6.09 14.34 10.51
C ALA A 187 7.33 13.43 10.44
N THR A 188 7.52 12.62 11.49
CA THR A 188 8.65 11.68 11.59
C THR A 188 8.22 10.25 11.35
N GLU A 189 6.93 9.97 11.48
CA GLU A 189 6.34 8.62 11.40
C GLU A 189 5.11 8.63 10.50
N VAL A 190 4.74 7.43 10.04
CA VAL A 190 3.56 7.19 9.23
C VAL A 190 2.69 6.16 9.93
N ASP A 191 1.52 6.61 10.41
CA ASP A 191 0.53 5.71 10.98
C ASP A 191 -0.08 4.84 9.87
N GLN A 192 -0.45 3.59 10.19
CA GLN A 192 -0.91 2.64 9.19
C GLN A 192 -2.23 2.01 9.61
N LEU A 193 -3.11 1.77 8.62
CA LEU A 193 -4.34 1.01 8.79
C LEU A 193 -4.56 0.12 7.56
N ARG A 194 -5.15 -1.05 7.77
CA ARG A 194 -5.69 -1.90 6.70
C ARG A 194 -7.19 -2.05 6.89
N ILE A 195 -7.95 -1.86 5.84
CA ILE A 195 -9.39 -2.14 5.79
C ILE A 195 -9.62 -3.29 4.82
N PRO A 196 -10.30 -4.38 5.25
CA PRO A 196 -10.87 -4.58 6.59
C PRO A 196 -9.78 -4.92 7.62
N TYR A 197 -10.00 -4.51 8.86
CA TYR A 197 -9.12 -4.87 9.97
C TYR A 197 -9.45 -6.26 10.53
N GLU A 198 -8.55 -6.83 11.31
CA GLU A 198 -8.69 -8.18 11.85
C GLU A 198 -9.94 -8.33 12.73
N GLY A 199 -10.74 -9.37 12.47
CA GLY A 199 -12.01 -9.61 13.16
C GLY A 199 -13.23 -8.84 12.61
N SER A 200 -13.05 -7.96 11.60
CA SER A 200 -14.13 -7.20 10.97
C SER A 200 -14.55 -7.74 9.60
N TYR A 201 -14.13 -8.95 9.26
CA TYR A 201 -14.48 -9.61 8.00
C TYR A 201 -14.52 -11.12 8.14
N THR A 202 -15.16 -11.78 7.18
CA THR A 202 -15.09 -13.23 6.97
C THR A 202 -14.69 -13.51 5.53
N GLU A 203 -13.90 -14.57 5.34
CA GLU A 203 -13.47 -15.00 4.03
C GLU A 203 -14.36 -16.12 3.50
N GLY A 204 -14.69 -16.08 2.22
CA GLY A 204 -15.54 -17.09 1.63
C GLY A 204 -15.59 -17.04 0.11
N ARG A 205 -16.28 -18.05 -0.45
CA ARG A 205 -16.57 -18.10 -1.88
C ARG A 205 -18.05 -17.79 -2.13
N LEU A 206 -18.32 -16.97 -3.12
CA LEU A 206 -19.68 -16.67 -3.56
C LEU A 206 -20.32 -17.92 -4.16
N SER A 207 -21.58 -18.20 -3.80
CA SER A 207 -22.32 -19.37 -4.22
C SER A 207 -22.60 -19.45 -5.73
N GLY A 208 -22.57 -18.32 -6.45
CA GLY A 208 -22.89 -18.27 -7.86
C GLY A 208 -21.70 -18.63 -8.78
N ASN A 209 -20.59 -17.92 -8.62
CA ASN A 209 -19.44 -18.01 -9.51
C ASN A 209 -18.17 -18.55 -8.84
N GLY A 210 -18.25 -18.93 -7.56
CA GLY A 210 -17.13 -19.45 -6.80
C GLY A 210 -16.01 -18.43 -6.50
N ALA A 211 -16.23 -17.15 -6.79
CA ALA A 211 -15.22 -16.12 -6.54
C ALA A 211 -14.94 -15.97 -5.04
N TRP A 212 -13.67 -15.98 -4.68
CA TRP A 212 -13.25 -15.73 -3.32
C TRP A 212 -13.40 -14.24 -3.00
N VAL A 213 -14.00 -13.92 -1.86
CA VAL A 213 -14.28 -12.56 -1.41
C VAL A 213 -14.05 -12.43 0.09
N MET A 214 -13.84 -11.20 0.54
CA MET A 214 -13.90 -10.78 1.93
C MET A 214 -15.24 -10.10 2.20
N GLN A 215 -16.12 -10.76 2.96
CA GLN A 215 -17.37 -10.17 3.44
C GLN A 215 -17.05 -9.33 4.66
N VAL A 216 -17.26 -8.02 4.56
CA VAL A 216 -16.82 -7.07 5.56
C VAL A 216 -17.97 -6.60 6.46
N ASP A 217 -17.70 -6.37 7.73
CA ASP A 217 -18.57 -5.59 8.58
C ASP A 217 -18.43 -4.10 8.21
N TYR A 218 -19.42 -3.59 7.46
CA TYR A 218 -19.38 -2.23 6.91
C TYR A 218 -19.31 -1.17 7.99
N GLU A 219 -20.15 -1.27 9.01
CA GLU A 219 -20.24 -0.26 10.06
C GLU A 219 -18.96 -0.23 10.90
N ALA A 220 -18.41 -1.38 11.22
CA ALA A 220 -17.16 -1.48 11.96
C ALA A 220 -16.00 -0.87 11.16
N ASN A 221 -15.86 -1.25 9.88
CA ASN A 221 -14.79 -0.76 9.03
C ASN A 221 -14.93 0.73 8.68
N LYS A 222 -16.17 1.22 8.49
CA LYS A 222 -16.44 2.63 8.28
C LYS A 222 -16.05 3.47 9.50
N LYS A 223 -16.46 3.06 10.70
CA LYS A 223 -16.09 3.72 11.95
C LYS A 223 -14.58 3.73 12.16
N ALA A 224 -13.93 2.59 11.93
CA ALA A 224 -12.48 2.45 12.06
C ALA A 224 -11.73 3.41 11.12
N LEU A 225 -12.15 3.47 9.86
CA LEU A 225 -11.53 4.34 8.88
C LEU A 225 -11.77 5.82 9.19
N GLN A 226 -13.00 6.21 9.59
CA GLN A 226 -13.32 7.59 9.97
C GLN A 226 -12.56 8.03 11.23
N TYR A 227 -12.45 7.15 12.23
CA TYR A 227 -11.64 7.43 13.40
C TYR A 227 -10.16 7.61 13.03
N PHE A 228 -9.61 6.69 12.24
CA PHE A 228 -8.21 6.75 11.82
C PHE A 228 -7.89 8.01 11.01
N VAL A 229 -8.75 8.36 10.05
CA VAL A 229 -8.52 9.51 9.16
C VAL A 229 -8.79 10.84 9.88
N PHE A 230 -9.95 10.98 10.54
CA PHE A 230 -10.46 12.25 11.05
C PHE A 230 -10.45 12.38 12.57
N GLY A 231 -10.24 11.30 13.32
CA GLY A 231 -10.42 11.27 14.77
C GLY A 231 -11.89 11.39 15.18
N ILE A 232 -12.84 10.99 14.32
CA ILE A 232 -14.28 11.05 14.58
C ILE A 232 -14.78 9.73 15.16
N GLY A 233 -15.53 9.81 16.27
CA GLY A 233 -16.10 8.65 16.95
C GLY A 233 -15.22 8.14 18.08
N GLU A 234 -15.51 6.94 18.54
CA GLU A 234 -14.74 6.24 19.57
C GLU A 234 -13.59 5.45 18.94
N ASP A 235 -12.48 5.36 19.69
CA ASP A 235 -11.37 4.51 19.28
C ASP A 235 -11.85 3.05 19.18
N PRO A 236 -11.81 2.45 18.00
CA PRO A 236 -12.24 1.07 17.83
C PRO A 236 -11.29 0.05 18.48
N GLY A 237 -10.22 0.50 19.15
CA GLY A 237 -9.24 -0.35 19.82
C GLY A 237 -8.45 -1.24 18.86
N ILE A 238 -8.30 -0.83 17.62
CA ILE A 238 -7.58 -1.59 16.61
C ILE A 238 -6.09 -1.50 16.92
N ASN A 239 -5.56 -2.55 17.51
CA ASN A 239 -4.12 -2.76 17.64
C ASN A 239 -3.53 -3.30 16.34
N ASP A 240 -3.84 -2.68 15.23
CA ASP A 240 -3.15 -2.94 13.96
C ASP A 240 -1.77 -2.28 13.98
N SER A 241 -0.95 -2.74 14.91
CA SER A 241 0.49 -2.53 14.83
C SER A 241 1.05 -3.39 13.67
N TYR A 242 0.57 -3.14 12.45
CA TYR A 242 1.28 -3.49 11.22
C TYR A 242 2.41 -2.48 11.00
N GLY A 243 3.00 -2.03 12.08
CA GLY A 243 4.19 -1.22 12.13
C GLY A 243 5.39 -2.12 12.33
N VAL A 244 6.39 -1.88 11.54
CA VAL A 244 7.80 -2.20 11.74
C VAL A 244 8.06 -3.03 13.00
N GLY A 245 8.21 -4.37 12.86
CA GLY A 245 8.72 -5.19 13.94
C GLY A 245 7.81 -6.27 14.54
N ASN A 246 6.60 -6.49 14.05
CA ASN A 246 5.81 -7.63 14.52
C ASN A 246 6.17 -8.92 13.76
N ASP A 247 7.40 -9.40 14.00
CA ASP A 247 7.88 -10.74 13.60
C ASP A 247 6.99 -11.91 14.11
N LYS A 248 5.99 -11.63 14.94
CA LYS A 248 5.09 -12.67 15.47
C LYS A 248 4.23 -13.35 14.41
N PHE A 249 3.91 -12.67 13.31
CA PHE A 249 3.20 -13.27 12.19
C PHE A 249 4.10 -14.08 11.24
N ILE A 250 5.41 -13.82 11.23
CA ILE A 250 6.39 -14.45 10.32
C ILE A 250 7.06 -15.68 10.98
N LYS A 251 7.15 -15.74 12.31
CA LYS A 251 7.87 -16.80 13.03
C LYS A 251 7.16 -18.17 13.14
N GLY A 252 5.92 -18.31 12.69
CA GLY A 252 5.13 -19.52 12.94
C GLY A 252 4.92 -20.46 11.75
N TYR A 253 5.24 -20.08 10.50
CA TYR A 253 4.83 -20.88 9.36
C TYR A 253 5.79 -20.82 8.17
N TYR A 254 6.99 -21.40 8.36
CA TYR A 254 7.77 -21.91 7.24
C TYR A 254 7.86 -23.41 7.38
N PRO A 255 7.20 -24.19 6.50
CA PRO A 255 7.51 -25.60 6.40
C PRO A 255 8.95 -25.71 5.91
N GLU A 256 9.82 -26.32 6.70
CA GLU A 256 11.06 -26.86 6.21
C GLU A 256 10.73 -27.80 5.06
N LYS A 257 11.25 -27.49 3.85
CA LYS A 257 11.10 -28.19 2.58
C LYS A 257 9.90 -27.78 1.71
N THR A 258 10.15 -26.86 0.79
CA THR A 258 9.43 -26.82 -0.49
C THR A 258 10.19 -27.67 -1.52
N GLU A 259 10.04 -28.97 -1.48
CA GLU A 259 10.22 -29.82 -2.66
C GLU A 259 8.93 -29.71 -3.50
N GLY A 260 9.03 -29.19 -4.71
CA GLY A 260 8.00 -29.28 -5.73
C GLY A 260 7.10 -28.04 -5.90
N ILE A 261 7.64 -26.88 -6.30
CA ILE A 261 6.83 -25.83 -6.93
C ILE A 261 7.03 -25.94 -8.44
N SER A 262 5.99 -26.46 -9.10
CA SER A 262 5.85 -26.44 -10.56
C SER A 262 5.73 -24.97 -11.03
N THR A 263 6.60 -24.59 -11.94
CA THR A 263 6.53 -23.34 -12.71
C THR A 263 5.37 -23.39 -13.69
N TYR A 264 4.39 -22.50 -13.51
CA TYR A 264 3.49 -22.02 -14.55
C TYR A 264 3.46 -20.49 -14.52
#